data_96fd316f05d0ae784728b19f974b93e1
#
_entry.id   96fd316f05d0ae784728b19f974b93e1
#
_cell.length_a   1.000
_cell.length_b   1.000
_cell.length_c   1.000
_cell.angle_alpha   90.00
_cell.angle_beta   90.00
_cell.angle_gamma   90.00
#
_symmetry.space_group_name_H-M   'P 1'
#
loop_
_entity.id
_entity.type
_entity.pdbx_description
1 polymer ?
#
loop_
_entity_poly.entity_id
_entity_poly.type
_entity_poly.pdbx_seq_one_letter_code
_entity_poly.pdbx_strand_id
1 'polypeptide(L)'
;MFDEVAETYDRTNGLLSFGQDRSWRKKVLTAVAPKSGQAILDLAAGTGASSVVFCKPGVRVVAGDFSQGMLAVGRKRHPEIEFVFADATALPFEANEFDTVTISFGLRNVVDTSKALREMLRVTKPGGSLVICEFSEVANPVLRSLYNFYLKNFMPVFSRLAAKNKGAYDYLSESIQAWPKQEALKALIADAGWSNVTYKNLTFGVVALHLATKGASPAATKAGK
;
A
#
# COMPACT_ATOMS: atom_id res chain seq x y z
N MET A 1 -3.75 -17.66 5.57
CA MET A 1 -3.55 -17.62 4.09
C MET A 1 -2.21 -16.98 3.72
N PHE A 2 -1.90 -15.73 4.14
CA PHE A 2 -0.62 -15.08 3.80
C PHE A 2 0.59 -15.71 4.49
N ASP A 3 0.45 -16.22 5.71
CA ASP A 3 1.54 -16.89 6.44
C ASP A 3 2.10 -18.13 5.72
N GLU A 4 1.26 -18.87 5.00
CA GLU A 4 1.62 -20.11 4.31
C GLU A 4 2.40 -19.88 3.01
N VAL A 5 2.31 -18.69 2.43
CA VAL A 5 2.91 -18.35 1.13
C VAL A 5 4.07 -17.36 1.23
N ALA A 6 4.43 -16.92 2.45
CA ALA A 6 5.36 -15.83 2.70
C ALA A 6 6.72 -15.99 1.99
N GLU A 7 7.27 -17.20 1.92
CA GLU A 7 8.59 -17.46 1.30
C GLU A 7 8.59 -17.28 -0.23
N THR A 8 7.46 -17.61 -0.89
CA THR A 8 7.36 -17.60 -2.37
C THR A 8 6.56 -16.41 -2.91
N TYR A 9 5.95 -15.62 -2.02
CA TYR A 9 5.02 -14.53 -2.33
C TYR A 9 5.58 -13.52 -3.34
N ASP A 10 6.81 -13.02 -3.08
CA ASP A 10 7.42 -12.00 -3.94
C ASP A 10 7.70 -12.50 -5.36
N ARG A 11 8.15 -13.76 -5.51
CA ARG A 11 8.41 -14.37 -6.82
C ARG A 11 7.12 -14.54 -7.61
N THR A 12 6.06 -14.96 -6.93
CA THR A 12 4.77 -15.19 -7.54
C THR A 12 4.13 -13.87 -7.99
N ASN A 13 4.19 -12.82 -7.17
CA ASN A 13 3.71 -11.48 -7.55
C ASN A 13 4.50 -10.90 -8.73
N GLY A 14 5.82 -11.07 -8.76
CA GLY A 14 6.65 -10.66 -9.89
C GLY A 14 6.25 -11.35 -11.20
N LEU A 15 5.95 -12.64 -11.16
CA LEU A 15 5.50 -13.40 -12.33
C LEU A 15 4.10 -12.93 -12.80
N LEU A 16 3.15 -12.82 -11.90
CA LEU A 16 1.76 -12.44 -12.21
C LEU A 16 1.62 -10.99 -12.68
N SER A 17 2.49 -10.11 -12.22
CA SER A 17 2.53 -8.71 -12.67
C SER A 17 3.34 -8.53 -13.95
N PHE A 18 3.87 -9.60 -14.55
CA PHE A 18 4.85 -9.53 -15.65
C PHE A 18 6.02 -8.58 -15.35
N GLY A 19 6.46 -8.54 -14.08
CA GLY A 19 7.54 -7.67 -13.62
C GLY A 19 7.15 -6.18 -13.46
N GLN A 20 5.89 -5.81 -13.67
CA GLN A 20 5.40 -4.44 -13.50
C GLN A 20 5.47 -3.97 -12.05
N ASP A 21 5.43 -4.89 -11.08
CA ASP A 21 5.59 -4.61 -9.65
C ASP A 21 6.83 -3.76 -9.35
N ARG A 22 7.94 -4.01 -10.05
CA ARG A 22 9.18 -3.21 -9.92
C ARG A 22 9.00 -1.77 -10.40
N SER A 23 8.25 -1.58 -11.49
CA SER A 23 7.93 -0.25 -12.03
C SER A 23 7.03 0.51 -11.06
N TRP A 24 6.02 -0.15 -10.51
CA TRP A 24 5.11 0.45 -9.53
C TRP A 24 5.83 0.85 -8.24
N ARG A 25 6.70 -0.02 -7.69
CA ARG A 25 7.56 0.31 -6.53
C ARG A 25 8.45 1.52 -6.78
N LYS A 26 9.03 1.66 -7.99
CA LYS A 26 9.79 2.87 -8.35
C LYS A 26 8.91 4.14 -8.32
N LYS A 27 7.64 4.05 -8.75
CA LYS A 27 6.71 5.18 -8.69
C LYS A 27 6.33 5.51 -7.25
N VAL A 28 6.11 4.51 -6.40
CA VAL A 28 5.89 4.70 -4.96
C VAL A 28 7.12 5.36 -4.32
N LEU A 29 8.33 4.85 -4.57
CA LEU A 29 9.57 5.46 -4.07
C LEU A 29 9.71 6.93 -4.49
N THR A 30 9.38 7.23 -5.76
CA THR A 30 9.41 8.62 -6.25
C THR A 30 8.38 9.51 -5.53
N ALA A 31 7.20 8.97 -5.21
CA ALA A 31 6.15 9.70 -4.51
C ALA A 31 6.48 9.92 -3.02
N VAL A 32 7.01 8.89 -2.36
CA VAL A 32 7.47 8.96 -0.95
C VAL A 32 8.67 9.90 -0.82
N ALA A 33 9.61 9.85 -1.77
CA ALA A 33 10.81 10.69 -1.83
C ALA A 33 11.54 10.82 -0.47
N PRO A 34 11.98 9.69 0.14
CA PRO A 34 12.51 9.66 1.50
C PRO A 34 13.73 10.59 1.68
N LYS A 35 13.73 11.36 2.77
CA LYS A 35 14.80 12.30 3.14
C LYS A 35 15.36 11.95 4.51
N SER A 36 16.65 12.22 4.72
CA SER A 36 17.29 12.07 6.03
C SER A 36 16.50 12.81 7.13
N GLY A 37 16.38 12.19 8.29
CA GLY A 37 15.60 12.69 9.43
C GLY A 37 14.12 12.33 9.41
N GLN A 38 13.61 11.70 8.34
CA GLN A 38 12.20 11.30 8.25
C GLN A 38 11.95 9.89 8.78
N ALA A 39 10.73 9.70 9.31
CA ALA A 39 10.16 8.40 9.66
C ALA A 39 9.06 8.02 8.65
N ILE A 40 9.15 6.82 8.09
CA ILE A 40 8.21 6.28 7.10
C ILE A 40 7.58 5.02 7.67
N LEU A 41 6.25 4.95 7.63
CA LEU A 41 5.49 3.74 7.93
C LEU A 41 5.01 3.12 6.61
N ASP A 42 5.41 1.89 6.33
CA ASP A 42 4.91 1.08 5.23
C ASP A 42 3.97 0.00 5.78
N LEU A 43 2.68 0.10 5.46
CA LEU A 43 1.64 -0.81 5.92
C LEU A 43 1.35 -1.91 4.90
N ALA A 44 0.91 -3.06 5.37
CA ALA A 44 0.81 -4.29 4.59
C ALA A 44 2.15 -4.60 3.87
N ALA A 45 3.24 -4.39 4.58
CA ALA A 45 4.60 -4.46 4.06
C ALA A 45 5.03 -5.87 3.67
N GLY A 46 4.33 -6.90 4.15
CA GLY A 46 4.64 -8.28 3.89
C GLY A 46 6.06 -8.65 4.34
N THR A 47 6.86 -9.15 3.41
CA THR A 47 8.27 -9.51 3.64
C THR A 47 9.23 -8.32 3.58
N GLY A 48 8.74 -7.09 3.44
CA GLY A 48 9.56 -5.88 3.38
C GLY A 48 10.10 -5.51 1.99
N ALA A 49 9.70 -6.24 0.94
CA ALA A 49 10.19 -5.98 -0.41
C ALA A 49 9.86 -4.58 -0.95
N SER A 50 8.81 -3.93 -0.44
CA SER A 50 8.48 -2.54 -0.72
C SER A 50 9.18 -1.59 0.24
N SER A 51 9.32 -1.97 1.51
CA SER A 51 9.90 -1.14 2.57
C SER A 51 11.40 -0.88 2.35
N VAL A 52 12.14 -1.89 1.88
CA VAL A 52 13.61 -1.79 1.68
C VAL A 52 14.01 -0.68 0.72
N VAL A 53 13.16 -0.31 -0.24
CA VAL A 53 13.49 0.77 -1.20
C VAL A 53 13.48 2.16 -0.54
N PHE A 54 12.88 2.29 0.64
CA PHE A 54 12.85 3.54 1.42
C PHE A 54 14.08 3.68 2.33
N CYS A 55 14.82 2.59 2.57
CA CYS A 55 16.01 2.61 3.42
C CYS A 55 17.10 3.46 2.80
N LYS A 56 17.30 4.64 3.37
CA LYS A 56 18.35 5.59 3.02
C LYS A 56 19.03 6.07 4.30
N PRO A 57 20.27 6.55 4.23
CA PRO A 57 20.94 7.09 5.40
C PRO A 57 20.11 8.14 6.14
N GLY A 58 19.88 7.92 7.43
CA GLY A 58 19.11 8.82 8.29
C GLY A 58 17.59 8.72 8.13
N VAL A 59 17.05 7.76 7.39
CA VAL A 59 15.60 7.48 7.30
C VAL A 59 15.25 6.32 8.22
N ARG A 60 14.27 6.52 9.12
CA ARG A 60 13.65 5.42 9.89
C ARG A 60 12.54 4.80 9.05
N VAL A 61 12.62 3.51 8.79
CA VAL A 61 11.58 2.75 8.06
C VAL A 61 10.96 1.73 9.00
N VAL A 62 9.65 1.80 9.17
CA VAL A 62 8.84 0.85 9.93
C VAL A 62 7.95 0.10 8.96
N ALA A 63 8.05 -1.22 8.95
CA ALA A 63 7.26 -2.14 8.15
C ALA A 63 6.16 -2.78 9.01
N GLY A 64 4.92 -2.34 8.86
CA GLY A 64 3.76 -2.86 9.58
C GLY A 64 2.99 -3.88 8.76
N ASP A 65 2.70 -5.04 9.33
CA ASP A 65 1.86 -6.06 8.70
C ASP A 65 1.03 -6.84 9.72
N PHE A 66 -0.12 -7.34 9.31
CA PHE A 66 -1.00 -8.17 10.14
C PHE A 66 -0.57 -9.65 10.17
N SER A 67 0.26 -10.09 9.21
CA SER A 67 0.73 -11.47 9.10
C SER A 67 2.05 -11.68 9.84
N GLN A 68 2.02 -12.45 10.93
CA GLN A 68 3.22 -12.81 11.69
C GLN A 68 4.24 -13.60 10.85
N GLY A 69 3.74 -14.46 9.93
CA GLY A 69 4.61 -15.22 9.02
C GLY A 69 5.37 -14.32 8.05
N MET A 70 4.70 -13.30 7.49
CA MET A 70 5.34 -12.30 6.63
C MET A 70 6.40 -11.51 7.39
N LEU A 71 6.07 -11.03 8.60
CA LEU A 71 7.01 -10.30 9.46
C LEU A 71 8.23 -11.14 9.84
N ALA A 72 8.05 -12.44 10.13
CA ALA A 72 9.15 -13.34 10.47
C ALA A 72 10.12 -13.53 9.29
N VAL A 73 9.62 -13.65 8.07
CA VAL A 73 10.44 -13.70 6.85
C VAL A 73 11.13 -12.36 6.61
N GLY A 74 10.40 -11.26 6.77
CA GLY A 74 10.92 -9.90 6.60
C GLY A 74 12.10 -9.60 7.52
N ARG A 75 11.97 -9.87 8.81
CA ARG A 75 13.05 -9.69 9.81
C ARG A 75 14.33 -10.46 9.47
N LYS A 76 14.19 -11.65 8.88
CA LYS A 76 15.34 -12.44 8.43
C LYS A 76 16.03 -11.86 7.19
N ARG A 77 15.24 -11.33 6.26
CA ARG A 77 15.74 -10.80 4.96
C ARG A 77 16.29 -9.39 5.07
N HIS A 78 15.67 -8.57 5.93
CA HIS A 78 15.92 -7.13 6.05
C HIS A 78 16.09 -6.74 7.53
N PRO A 79 17.19 -7.15 8.19
CA PRO A 79 17.44 -6.87 9.61
C PRO A 79 17.58 -5.36 9.89
N GLU A 80 17.80 -4.54 8.86
CA GLU A 80 17.87 -3.09 8.94
C GLU A 80 16.51 -2.39 9.06
N ILE A 81 15.38 -3.13 8.87
CA ILE A 81 14.03 -2.59 8.93
C ILE A 81 13.37 -2.99 10.25
N GLU A 82 12.66 -2.04 10.85
CA GLU A 82 11.82 -2.28 12.02
C GLU A 82 10.50 -2.93 11.60
N PHE A 83 10.31 -4.24 11.86
CA PHE A 83 9.08 -4.96 11.54
C PHE A 83 8.14 -5.03 12.75
N VAL A 84 6.92 -4.52 12.62
CA VAL A 84 5.91 -4.41 13.68
C VAL A 84 4.61 -5.09 13.27
N PHE A 85 4.00 -5.87 14.19
CA PHE A 85 2.63 -6.34 14.00
C PHE A 85 1.69 -5.14 14.06
N ALA A 86 0.91 -4.91 13.00
CA ALA A 86 0.03 -3.76 12.90
C ALA A 86 -1.28 -4.11 12.21
N ASP A 87 -2.38 -3.91 12.94
CA ASP A 87 -3.71 -3.82 12.34
C ASP A 87 -3.92 -2.40 11.82
N ALA A 88 -4.14 -2.24 10.52
CA ALA A 88 -4.34 -0.93 9.91
C ALA A 88 -5.54 -0.16 10.50
N THR A 89 -6.49 -0.85 11.14
CA THR A 89 -7.66 -0.25 11.80
C THR A 89 -7.41 0.16 13.25
N ALA A 90 -6.24 -0.20 13.82
CA ALA A 90 -5.85 0.11 15.19
C ALA A 90 -4.31 0.10 15.29
N LEU A 91 -3.67 1.12 14.74
CA LEU A 91 -2.22 1.18 14.61
C LEU A 91 -1.54 1.35 15.98
N PRO A 92 -0.54 0.51 16.33
CA PRO A 92 0.15 0.55 17.61
C PRO A 92 1.24 1.65 17.66
N PHE A 93 0.92 2.83 17.16
CA PHE A 93 1.82 3.96 17.08
C PHE A 93 1.18 5.22 17.66
N GLU A 94 2.01 6.13 18.13
CA GLU A 94 1.55 7.42 18.64
C GLU A 94 0.99 8.33 17.52
N ALA A 95 0.18 9.31 17.91
CA ALA A 95 -0.29 10.31 16.96
C ALA A 95 0.88 11.19 16.48
N ASN A 96 0.91 11.52 15.17
CA ASN A 96 1.91 12.40 14.59
C ASN A 96 3.35 11.85 14.67
N GLU A 97 3.52 10.55 14.51
CA GLU A 97 4.83 9.89 14.59
C GLU A 97 5.57 9.87 13.24
N PHE A 98 4.86 9.72 12.12
CA PHE A 98 5.47 9.49 10.80
C PHE A 98 5.34 10.69 9.87
N ASP A 99 6.39 10.94 9.09
CA ASP A 99 6.40 11.95 8.03
C ASP A 99 5.64 11.48 6.80
N THR A 100 5.67 10.17 6.52
CA THR A 100 4.93 9.54 5.42
C THR A 100 4.38 8.20 5.88
N VAL A 101 3.12 7.94 5.55
CA VAL A 101 2.51 6.61 5.63
C VAL A 101 2.23 6.13 4.22
N THR A 102 2.61 4.88 3.92
CA THR A 102 2.35 4.25 2.62
C THR A 102 1.72 2.88 2.81
N ILE A 103 0.91 2.48 1.83
CA ILE A 103 0.35 1.14 1.74
C ILE A 103 0.29 0.72 0.27
N SER A 104 0.83 -0.46 -0.05
CA SER A 104 0.86 -0.98 -1.41
C SER A 104 0.18 -2.35 -1.48
N PHE A 105 -0.86 -2.46 -2.31
CA PHE A 105 -1.61 -3.71 -2.59
C PHE A 105 -2.20 -4.40 -1.35
N GLY A 106 -2.41 -3.65 -0.26
CA GLY A 106 -2.91 -4.14 1.02
C GLY A 106 -4.23 -3.53 1.46
N LEU A 107 -4.55 -2.31 1.03
CA LEU A 107 -5.70 -1.57 1.54
C LEU A 107 -7.05 -2.24 1.21
N ARG A 108 -7.16 -2.89 0.06
CA ARG A 108 -8.37 -3.64 -0.34
C ARG A 108 -8.68 -4.84 0.56
N ASN A 109 -7.69 -5.32 1.31
CA ASN A 109 -7.83 -6.45 2.24
C ASN A 109 -8.23 -6.01 3.65
N VAL A 110 -8.28 -4.71 3.91
CA VAL A 110 -8.67 -4.15 5.20
C VAL A 110 -10.19 -4.11 5.32
N VAL A 111 -10.72 -4.69 6.38
CA VAL A 111 -12.19 -4.83 6.61
C VAL A 111 -12.89 -3.48 6.67
N ASP A 112 -12.29 -2.49 7.36
CA ASP A 112 -12.80 -1.12 7.46
C ASP A 112 -11.76 -0.14 6.91
N THR A 113 -11.85 0.09 5.60
CA THR A 113 -10.97 1.01 4.86
C THR A 113 -11.04 2.44 5.43
N SER A 114 -12.24 2.92 5.79
CA SER A 114 -12.41 4.28 6.33
C SER A 114 -11.74 4.43 7.69
N LYS A 115 -11.82 3.43 8.55
CA LYS A 115 -11.14 3.42 9.85
C LYS A 115 -9.62 3.38 9.67
N ALA A 116 -9.12 2.54 8.76
CA ALA A 116 -7.70 2.47 8.45
C ALA A 116 -7.16 3.82 7.93
N LEU A 117 -7.88 4.48 7.03
CA LEU A 117 -7.49 5.80 6.52
C LEU A 117 -7.44 6.87 7.63
N ARG A 118 -8.35 6.81 8.62
CA ARG A 118 -8.31 7.68 9.80
C ARG A 118 -7.14 7.36 10.73
N GLU A 119 -6.83 6.08 10.95
CA GLU A 119 -5.65 5.67 11.72
C GLU A 119 -4.34 6.10 11.06
N MET A 120 -4.23 5.91 9.73
CA MET A 120 -3.10 6.44 8.96
C MET A 120 -2.97 7.96 9.12
N LEU A 121 -4.10 8.70 9.09
CA LEU A 121 -4.11 10.14 9.33
C LEU A 121 -3.65 10.48 10.74
N ARG A 122 -4.12 9.74 11.75
CA ARG A 122 -3.76 9.97 13.16
C ARG A 122 -2.25 9.89 13.37
N VAL A 123 -1.61 8.82 12.86
CA VAL A 123 -0.18 8.58 13.06
C VAL A 123 0.72 9.42 12.16
N THR A 124 0.17 10.05 11.12
CA THR A 124 0.92 10.96 10.24
C THR A 124 1.09 12.33 10.90
N LYS A 125 2.26 12.93 10.80
CA LYS A 125 2.56 14.29 11.27
C LYS A 125 1.75 15.34 10.49
N PRO A 126 1.41 16.51 11.09
CA PRO A 126 0.89 17.64 10.33
C PRO A 126 1.82 18.01 9.17
N GLY A 127 1.27 18.18 7.96
CA GLY A 127 2.05 18.38 6.74
C GLY A 127 2.66 17.10 6.15
N GLY A 128 2.54 15.97 6.82
CA GLY A 128 3.01 14.67 6.33
C GLY A 128 2.13 14.11 5.19
N SER A 129 2.58 13.05 4.58
CA SER A 129 2.04 12.52 3.33
C SER A 129 1.45 11.11 3.47
N LEU A 130 0.41 10.83 2.68
CA LEU A 130 -0.12 9.49 2.43
C LEU A 130 0.17 9.09 0.99
N VAL A 131 0.64 7.86 0.80
CA VAL A 131 0.88 7.26 -0.52
C VAL A 131 0.21 5.89 -0.59
N ILE A 132 -0.80 5.74 -1.43
CA ILE A 132 -1.52 4.47 -1.64
C ILE A 132 -1.28 3.99 -3.05
N CYS A 133 -0.74 2.78 -3.20
CA CYS A 133 -0.60 2.10 -4.48
C CYS A 133 -1.51 0.87 -4.48
N GLU A 134 -2.59 0.88 -5.27
CA GLU A 134 -3.57 -0.22 -5.24
C GLU A 134 -4.13 -0.49 -6.63
N PHE A 135 -4.63 -1.71 -6.84
CA PHE A 135 -5.39 -2.06 -8.03
C PHE A 135 -6.56 -1.10 -8.23
N SER A 136 -6.93 -0.91 -9.49
CA SER A 136 -8.01 -0.01 -9.84
C SER A 136 -8.66 -0.40 -11.17
N GLU A 137 -9.59 0.41 -11.66
CA GLU A 137 -10.29 0.13 -12.91
C GLU A 137 -9.53 0.69 -14.11
N VAL A 138 -9.31 -0.15 -15.12
CA VAL A 138 -8.76 0.30 -16.41
C VAL A 138 -9.69 1.32 -17.05
N ALA A 139 -9.19 2.54 -17.29
CA ALA A 139 -10.01 3.66 -17.74
C ALA A 139 -10.59 3.45 -19.16
N ASN A 140 -9.79 2.88 -20.07
CA ASN A 140 -10.24 2.62 -21.44
C ASN A 140 -11.13 1.37 -21.51
N PRO A 141 -12.37 1.45 -22.05
CA PRO A 141 -13.32 0.33 -22.07
C PRO A 141 -12.81 -0.90 -22.84
N VAL A 142 -12.08 -0.70 -23.93
CA VAL A 142 -11.54 -1.81 -24.74
C VAL A 142 -10.42 -2.53 -23.98
N LEU A 143 -9.48 -1.79 -23.41
CA LEU A 143 -8.43 -2.34 -22.58
C LEU A 143 -8.97 -3.00 -21.32
N ARG A 144 -10.05 -2.45 -20.73
CA ARG A 144 -10.75 -3.03 -19.58
C ARG A 144 -11.34 -4.40 -19.93
N SER A 145 -12.02 -4.51 -21.08
CA SER A 145 -12.57 -5.79 -21.56
C SER A 145 -11.47 -6.84 -21.73
N LEU A 146 -10.35 -6.46 -22.33
CA LEU A 146 -9.18 -7.31 -22.51
C LEU A 146 -8.56 -7.71 -21.19
N TYR A 147 -8.41 -6.78 -20.25
CA TYR A 147 -7.87 -7.04 -18.92
C TYR A 147 -8.79 -7.96 -18.10
N ASN A 148 -10.10 -7.74 -18.15
CA ASN A 148 -11.09 -8.62 -17.49
C ASN A 148 -11.09 -10.03 -18.10
N PHE A 149 -10.94 -10.14 -19.43
CA PHE A 149 -10.77 -11.43 -20.10
C PHE A 149 -9.49 -12.14 -19.63
N TYR A 150 -8.38 -11.40 -19.48
CA TYR A 150 -7.13 -11.93 -18.93
C TYR A 150 -7.32 -12.43 -17.48
N LEU A 151 -7.90 -11.61 -16.60
CA LEU A 151 -8.15 -11.99 -15.21
C LEU A 151 -9.03 -13.24 -15.09
N LYS A 152 -10.06 -13.35 -15.95
CA LYS A 152 -11.02 -14.45 -15.89
C LYS A 152 -10.48 -15.76 -16.47
N ASN A 153 -9.71 -15.72 -17.54
CA ASN A 153 -9.36 -16.92 -18.31
C ASN A 153 -7.88 -17.34 -18.13
N PHE A 154 -6.97 -16.41 -18.01
CA PHE A 154 -5.52 -16.70 -17.94
C PHE A 154 -5.00 -16.76 -16.51
N MET A 155 -5.45 -15.87 -15.64
CA MET A 155 -4.97 -15.83 -14.26
C MET A 155 -5.20 -17.14 -13.50
N PRO A 156 -6.36 -17.84 -13.61
CA PRO A 156 -6.56 -19.15 -12.99
C PRO A 156 -5.62 -20.24 -13.52
N VAL A 157 -5.23 -20.18 -14.79
CA VAL A 157 -4.29 -21.15 -15.40
C VAL A 157 -2.88 -20.92 -14.85
N PHE A 158 -2.42 -19.67 -14.83
CA PHE A 158 -1.11 -19.31 -14.26
C PHE A 158 -1.04 -19.60 -12.77
N SER A 159 -2.13 -19.38 -12.03
CA SER A 159 -2.20 -19.68 -10.61
C SER A 159 -2.03 -21.19 -10.33
N ARG A 160 -2.61 -22.03 -11.17
CA ARG A 160 -2.49 -23.51 -11.04
C ARG A 160 -1.06 -23.98 -11.28
N LEU A 161 -0.30 -23.28 -12.12
CA LEU A 161 1.09 -23.60 -12.44
C LEU A 161 2.09 -23.01 -11.43
N ALA A 162 1.78 -21.85 -10.84
CA ALA A 162 2.71 -21.07 -10.02
C ALA A 162 2.54 -21.25 -8.51
N ALA A 163 1.38 -21.73 -8.02
CA ALA A 163 1.11 -21.79 -6.60
C ALA A 163 0.41 -23.05 -6.12
N LYS A 164 0.80 -23.49 -4.93
CA LYS A 164 0.17 -24.60 -4.21
C LYS A 164 -1.25 -24.28 -3.69
N ASN A 165 -1.71 -23.00 -3.75
CA ASN A 165 -2.96 -22.55 -3.14
C ASN A 165 -3.89 -21.85 -4.14
N LYS A 166 -4.89 -22.57 -4.67
CA LYS A 166 -5.89 -22.05 -5.62
C LYS A 166 -6.74 -20.89 -5.06
N GLY A 167 -7.11 -20.94 -3.77
CA GLY A 167 -8.02 -19.97 -3.16
C GLY A 167 -7.46 -18.54 -3.09
N ALA A 168 -6.13 -18.39 -3.08
CA ALA A 168 -5.50 -17.06 -3.02
C ALA A 168 -5.73 -16.21 -4.28
N TYR A 169 -5.88 -16.85 -5.44
CA TYR A 169 -6.02 -16.15 -6.73
C TYR A 169 -7.47 -15.85 -7.08
N ASP A 170 -8.39 -16.73 -6.70
CA ASP A 170 -9.82 -16.46 -6.81
C ASP A 170 -10.14 -15.23 -5.95
N TYR A 171 -9.64 -15.22 -4.70
CA TYR A 171 -9.74 -14.06 -3.80
C TYR A 171 -9.11 -12.79 -4.40
N LEU A 172 -7.94 -12.87 -5.04
CA LEU A 172 -7.30 -11.71 -5.68
C LEU A 172 -8.20 -11.13 -6.77
N SER A 173 -8.75 -11.96 -7.65
CA SER A 173 -9.64 -11.51 -8.72
C SER A 173 -10.92 -10.86 -8.17
N GLU A 174 -11.56 -11.49 -7.17
CA GLU A 174 -12.77 -10.99 -6.53
C GLU A 174 -12.50 -9.67 -5.79
N SER A 175 -11.41 -9.59 -5.02
CA SER A 175 -11.05 -8.38 -4.27
C SER A 175 -10.73 -7.20 -5.17
N ILE A 176 -10.11 -7.42 -6.35
CA ILE A 176 -9.87 -6.37 -7.35
C ILE A 176 -11.20 -5.87 -7.93
N GLN A 177 -12.13 -6.78 -8.26
CA GLN A 177 -13.42 -6.40 -8.86
C GLN A 177 -14.35 -5.67 -7.89
N ALA A 178 -14.29 -6.00 -6.60
CA ALA A 178 -15.07 -5.35 -5.54
C ALA A 178 -14.47 -4.01 -5.08
N TRP A 179 -13.20 -3.73 -5.45
CA TRP A 179 -12.47 -2.56 -4.96
C TRP A 179 -12.96 -1.25 -5.60
N PRO A 180 -13.05 -0.14 -4.85
CA PRO A 180 -13.43 1.16 -5.37
C PRO A 180 -12.56 1.63 -6.54
N LYS A 181 -13.21 2.29 -7.52
CA LYS A 181 -12.50 3.00 -8.60
C LYS A 181 -11.72 4.20 -8.05
N GLN A 182 -10.85 4.76 -8.88
CA GLN A 182 -9.95 5.85 -8.52
C GLN A 182 -10.65 7.04 -7.82
N GLU A 183 -11.73 7.55 -8.41
CA GLU A 183 -12.46 8.71 -7.86
C GLU A 183 -13.18 8.33 -6.55
N ALA A 184 -13.73 7.12 -6.45
CA ALA A 184 -14.39 6.67 -5.22
C ALA A 184 -13.38 6.50 -4.08
N LEU A 185 -12.19 5.94 -4.34
CA LEU A 185 -11.13 5.87 -3.34
C LEU A 185 -10.62 7.26 -2.96
N LYS A 186 -10.47 8.17 -3.92
CA LYS A 186 -10.12 9.57 -3.65
C LYS A 186 -11.12 10.24 -2.70
N ALA A 187 -12.42 10.01 -2.91
CA ALA A 187 -13.46 10.52 -2.02
C ALA A 187 -13.34 9.92 -0.62
N LEU A 188 -13.16 8.60 -0.47
CA LEU A 188 -12.96 7.94 0.82
C LEU A 188 -11.73 8.49 1.58
N ILE A 189 -10.64 8.78 0.87
CA ILE A 189 -9.44 9.39 1.46
C ILE A 189 -9.77 10.80 1.97
N ALA A 190 -10.47 11.61 1.18
CA ALA A 190 -10.88 12.96 1.59
C ALA A 190 -11.86 12.94 2.78
N ASP A 191 -12.84 12.03 2.78
CA ASP A 191 -13.81 11.85 3.87
C ASP A 191 -13.14 11.39 5.19
N ALA A 192 -12.00 10.70 5.10
CA ALA A 192 -11.19 10.34 6.26
C ALA A 192 -10.40 11.53 6.86
N GLY A 193 -10.45 12.72 6.24
CA GLY A 193 -9.82 13.96 6.72
C GLY A 193 -8.50 14.32 6.02
N TRP A 194 -8.10 13.60 5.00
CA TRP A 194 -6.92 13.93 4.21
C TRP A 194 -7.20 15.09 3.23
N SER A 195 -6.18 15.90 3.01
CA SER A 195 -6.23 17.08 2.11
C SER A 195 -5.44 16.85 0.83
N ASN A 196 -5.69 17.66 -0.21
CA ASN A 196 -4.94 17.64 -1.49
C ASN A 196 -4.92 16.26 -2.15
N VAL A 197 -6.04 15.54 -2.06
CA VAL A 197 -6.12 14.18 -2.60
C VAL A 197 -6.08 14.19 -4.11
N THR A 198 -5.08 13.52 -4.67
CA THR A 198 -4.88 13.35 -6.11
C THR A 198 -4.60 11.89 -6.43
N TYR A 199 -4.72 11.49 -7.68
CA TYR A 199 -4.26 10.19 -8.12
C TYR A 199 -3.64 10.22 -9.51
N LYS A 200 -2.84 9.20 -9.80
CA LYS A 200 -2.23 8.93 -11.10
C LYS A 200 -2.43 7.48 -11.49
N ASN A 201 -2.97 7.26 -12.68
CA ASN A 201 -3.07 5.91 -13.25
C ASN A 201 -1.70 5.38 -13.66
N LEU A 202 -1.42 4.14 -13.30
CA LEU A 202 -0.26 3.36 -13.72
C LEU A 202 -0.76 2.20 -14.58
N THR A 203 0.03 1.79 -15.57
CA THR A 203 -0.29 0.65 -16.46
C THR A 203 -1.75 0.73 -16.95
N PHE A 204 -2.09 1.84 -17.64
CA PHE A 204 -3.43 2.10 -18.21
C PHE A 204 -4.59 2.12 -17.20
N GLY A 205 -4.30 2.25 -15.90
CA GLY A 205 -5.30 2.26 -14.84
C GLY A 205 -5.46 0.92 -14.11
N VAL A 206 -4.73 -0.13 -14.49
CA VAL A 206 -4.68 -1.41 -13.73
C VAL A 206 -4.30 -1.17 -12.27
N VAL A 207 -3.44 -0.19 -12.04
CA VAL A 207 -3.03 0.30 -10.72
C VAL A 207 -3.19 1.81 -10.68
N ALA A 208 -3.59 2.34 -9.54
CA ALA A 208 -3.61 3.77 -9.26
C ALA A 208 -2.73 4.10 -8.06
N LEU A 209 -2.00 5.20 -8.17
CA LEU A 209 -1.22 5.80 -7.10
C LEU A 209 -1.97 7.02 -6.58
N HIS A 210 -2.53 6.92 -5.35
CA HIS A 210 -3.18 8.04 -4.69
C HIS A 210 -2.19 8.72 -3.75
N LEU A 211 -2.27 10.05 -3.73
CA LEU A 211 -1.43 10.91 -2.91
C LEU A 211 -2.34 11.86 -2.12
N ALA A 212 -2.02 12.07 -0.86
CA ALA A 212 -2.71 13.04 -0.03
C ALA A 212 -1.76 13.62 1.02
N THR A 213 -2.16 14.70 1.66
CA THR A 213 -1.41 15.34 2.75
C THR A 213 -2.29 15.50 3.97
N LYS A 214 -1.71 15.36 5.16
CA LYS A 214 -2.37 15.79 6.39
C LYS A 214 -2.28 17.32 6.47
N GLY A 215 -3.41 18.00 6.71
CA GLY A 215 -3.42 19.45 6.90
C GLY A 215 -2.38 19.88 7.94
N ALA A 216 -1.76 21.03 7.73
CA ALA A 216 -0.91 21.62 8.76
C ALA A 216 -1.76 21.90 10.00
N SER A 217 -1.24 21.63 11.19
CA SER A 217 -1.88 22.09 12.43
C SER A 217 -2.00 23.64 12.33
N PRO A 218 -3.17 24.23 12.65
CA PRO A 218 -3.25 25.67 12.71
C PRO A 218 -2.12 26.13 13.65
N ALA A 219 -1.23 26.99 13.13
CA ALA A 219 -0.20 27.58 13.96
C ALA A 219 -0.89 28.18 15.18
N ALA A 220 -0.46 27.77 16.38
CA ALA A 220 -0.93 28.40 17.61
C ALA A 220 -0.68 29.91 17.42
N THR A 221 -1.78 30.65 17.24
CA THR A 221 -1.73 32.12 17.15
C THR A 221 -1.04 32.54 18.43
N LYS A 222 0.22 32.98 18.33
CA LYS A 222 0.90 33.62 19.46
C LYS A 222 0.01 34.78 19.86
N ALA A 223 -0.75 34.59 20.95
CA ALA A 223 -1.40 35.68 21.65
C ALA A 223 -0.29 36.60 22.11
N GLY A 224 0.02 37.60 21.28
CA GLY A 224 0.84 38.73 21.69
C GLY A 224 0.08 39.54 22.70
N LYS A 225 0.60 39.68 23.88
CA LYS A 225 0.45 40.82 24.77
C LYS A 225 1.82 41.31 25.13
#